data_a1679c4a8396994f20c05747228dc853
#
_entry.id   a1679c4a8396994f20c05747228dc853
#
_cell.length_a   1.000
_cell.length_b   1.000
_cell.length_c   1.000
_cell.angle_alpha   90.00
_cell.angle_beta   90.00
_cell.angle_gamma   90.00
#
_symmetry.space_group_name_H-M   'P 1'
#
loop_
_entity.id
_entity.type
_entity.pdbx_description
1 polymer ?
#
loop_
_entity_poly.entity_id
_entity_poly.type
_entity_poly.pdbx_seq_one_letter_code
_entity_poly.pdbx_strand_id
1 'polypeptide(L)'
;MKKFKILTFLFLLIINSCAKNPLVPVRGPESDPGQELNFSEFNDFPIPINSKLIKDQSIIIAKKDGWLGRLSFTTSESQLIVYDFFRNELPKFGWKKISEISSDSSLLNYQNGIRFASIQIFEKTLFGSKVLISVTEVE
;
A
#
# COMPACT_ATOMS: atom_id res chain seq x y z
N MET A 1 6.98 50.45 -33.02
CA MET A 1 6.30 50.18 -31.73
C MET A 1 5.04 49.31 -31.87
N LYS A 2 4.20 49.45 -32.90
CA LYS A 2 3.01 48.58 -33.05
C LYS A 2 3.35 47.08 -33.26
N LYS A 3 4.40 46.78 -34.05
CA LYS A 3 4.83 45.37 -34.29
C LYS A 3 5.38 44.67 -33.05
N PHE A 4 6.00 45.43 -32.14
CA PHE A 4 6.52 44.89 -30.88
C PHE A 4 5.39 44.48 -29.90
N LYS A 5 4.33 45.30 -29.85
CA LYS A 5 3.14 44.99 -29.03
C LYS A 5 2.36 43.78 -29.53
N ILE A 6 2.32 43.53 -30.82
CA ILE A 6 1.68 42.35 -31.42
C ILE A 6 2.48 41.08 -31.07
N LEU A 7 3.81 41.14 -31.12
CA LEU A 7 4.67 40.03 -30.79
C LEU A 7 4.57 39.64 -29.29
N THR A 8 4.46 40.64 -28.39
CA THR A 8 4.28 40.43 -26.98
C THR A 8 2.91 39.84 -26.66
N PHE A 9 1.86 40.24 -27.38
CA PHE A 9 0.51 39.69 -27.22
C PHE A 9 0.43 38.24 -27.73
N LEU A 10 1.12 37.92 -28.82
CA LEU A 10 1.17 36.56 -29.35
C LEU A 10 1.92 35.60 -28.40
N PHE A 11 2.95 36.08 -27.69
CA PHE A 11 3.70 35.27 -26.73
C PHE A 11 2.88 34.93 -25.47
N LEU A 12 1.92 35.77 -25.09
CA LEU A 12 1.03 35.54 -23.94
C LEU A 12 -0.01 34.44 -24.17
N LEU A 13 -0.28 34.07 -25.42
CA LEU A 13 -1.29 33.05 -25.77
C LEU A 13 -0.77 31.61 -25.72
N ILE A 14 0.54 31.42 -25.57
CA ILE A 14 1.16 30.07 -25.63
C ILE A 14 1.21 29.35 -24.27
N ILE A 15 0.92 30.05 -23.17
CA ILE A 15 1.09 29.47 -21.79
C ILE A 15 -0.19 28.87 -21.21
N ASN A 16 -1.25 28.65 -21.99
CA ASN A 16 -2.48 28.01 -21.49
C ASN A 16 -2.61 26.53 -21.85
N SER A 17 -1.52 25.84 -22.14
CA SER A 17 -1.55 24.38 -22.34
C SER A 17 -1.09 23.62 -21.09
N CYS A 18 -1.74 23.86 -19.96
CA CYS A 18 -1.81 22.84 -18.92
C CYS A 18 -2.93 21.86 -19.31
N ALA A 19 -2.62 20.89 -20.13
CA ALA A 19 -3.42 19.70 -20.26
C ALA A 19 -3.38 18.95 -18.92
N LYS A 20 -4.35 19.22 -18.06
CA LYS A 20 -4.71 18.32 -16.97
C LYS A 20 -5.22 17.07 -17.67
N ASN A 21 -4.38 16.05 -17.80
CA ASN A 21 -4.87 14.71 -18.08
C ASN A 21 -5.79 14.35 -16.92
N PRO A 22 -7.11 14.24 -17.11
CA PRO A 22 -7.92 13.61 -16.09
C PRO A 22 -7.44 12.17 -15.99
N LEU A 23 -6.79 11.84 -14.90
CA LEU A 23 -6.57 10.44 -14.52
C LEU A 23 -7.99 9.86 -14.38
N VAL A 24 -8.43 9.17 -15.41
CA VAL A 24 -9.65 8.39 -15.34
C VAL A 24 -9.35 7.26 -14.37
N PRO A 25 -10.02 7.19 -13.21
CA PRO A 25 -9.83 6.06 -12.33
C PRO A 25 -10.21 4.81 -13.12
N VAL A 26 -9.30 3.87 -13.23
CA VAL A 26 -9.60 2.56 -13.81
C VAL A 26 -10.60 1.91 -12.88
N ARG A 27 -11.88 1.90 -13.28
CA ARG A 27 -12.92 1.16 -12.58
C ARG A 27 -12.64 -0.33 -12.79
N GLY A 28 -12.19 -1.02 -11.73
CA GLY A 28 -12.37 -2.45 -11.68
C GLY A 28 -13.88 -2.77 -11.66
N PRO A 29 -14.32 -3.90 -12.18
CA PRO A 29 -15.72 -4.30 -12.10
C PRO A 29 -16.09 -4.46 -10.62
N GLU A 30 -16.96 -3.59 -10.11
CA GLU A 30 -17.58 -3.62 -8.77
C GLU A 30 -16.95 -2.83 -7.62
N SER A 31 -16.12 -1.84 -7.85
CA SER A 31 -15.71 -0.94 -6.77
C SER A 31 -16.35 0.43 -6.96
N ASP A 32 -17.09 0.88 -5.96
CA ASP A 32 -17.63 2.23 -5.86
C ASP A 32 -16.47 3.25 -5.98
N PRO A 33 -16.53 4.23 -6.92
CA PRO A 33 -15.44 5.18 -7.14
C PRO A 33 -15.42 6.26 -6.05
N GLY A 34 -14.97 5.93 -4.86
CA GLY A 34 -14.89 6.86 -3.75
C GLY A 34 -14.48 6.24 -2.42
N GLN A 35 -14.44 4.93 -2.31
CA GLN A 35 -14.00 4.29 -1.08
C GLN A 35 -12.48 4.38 -0.99
N GLU A 36 -11.99 5.28 -0.14
CA GLU A 36 -10.58 5.26 0.24
C GLU A 36 -10.29 3.95 0.95
N LEU A 37 -9.37 3.13 0.42
CA LEU A 37 -8.83 1.99 1.14
C LEU A 37 -8.36 2.47 2.51
N ASN A 38 -9.02 2.00 3.55
CA ASN A 38 -8.72 2.33 4.92
C ASN A 38 -8.24 1.06 5.63
N PHE A 39 -7.33 1.18 6.58
CA PHE A 39 -6.85 0.04 7.37
C PHE A 39 -7.97 -0.62 8.21
N SER A 40 -9.10 0.04 8.41
CA SER A 40 -10.28 -0.56 9.06
C SER A 40 -10.87 -1.77 8.30
N GLU A 41 -10.56 -1.94 7.04
CA GLU A 41 -10.98 -3.10 6.23
C GLU A 41 -10.18 -4.37 6.55
N PHE A 42 -9.07 -4.24 7.27
CA PHE A 42 -8.16 -5.35 7.63
C PHE A 42 -8.34 -5.81 9.09
N ASN A 43 -9.58 -5.95 9.55
CA ASN A 43 -9.92 -6.25 10.94
C ASN A 43 -9.31 -7.55 11.48
N ASP A 44 -8.92 -8.46 10.60
CA ASP A 44 -8.32 -9.75 10.92
C ASP A 44 -6.79 -9.76 10.77
N PHE A 45 -6.21 -8.59 10.53
CA PHE A 45 -4.78 -8.43 10.34
C PHE A 45 -4.26 -7.17 11.02
N PRO A 46 -3.30 -7.27 11.96
CA PRO A 46 -2.78 -6.11 12.68
C PRO A 46 -1.92 -5.23 11.76
N ILE A 47 -2.15 -3.92 11.81
CA ILE A 47 -1.36 -2.92 11.08
C ILE A 47 -0.69 -1.98 12.09
N PRO A 48 0.61 -1.70 11.98
CA PRO A 48 1.29 -0.76 12.87
C PRO A 48 0.67 0.63 12.83
N ILE A 49 0.63 1.31 13.96
CA ILE A 49 0.15 2.71 14.06
C ILE A 49 1.01 3.61 13.15
N ASN A 50 0.41 4.68 12.61
CA ASN A 50 1.06 5.63 11.71
C ASN A 50 1.56 5.03 10.37
N SER A 51 1.04 3.87 9.99
CA SER A 51 1.28 3.32 8.66
C SER A 51 0.60 4.15 7.58
N LYS A 52 1.30 4.33 6.44
CA LYS A 52 0.80 5.06 5.27
C LYS A 52 0.65 4.09 4.10
N LEU A 53 -0.60 3.91 3.66
CA LEU A 53 -0.94 3.03 2.55
C LEU A 53 -0.30 3.50 1.24
N ILE A 54 0.26 2.56 0.46
CA ILE A 54 0.71 2.77 -0.91
C ILE A 54 -0.36 2.17 -1.85
N LYS A 55 -1.32 3.01 -2.27
CA LYS A 55 -2.52 2.58 -3.00
C LYS A 55 -2.20 1.90 -4.34
N ASP A 56 -1.30 2.45 -5.12
CA ASP A 56 -0.87 1.95 -6.43
C ASP A 56 -0.08 0.63 -6.38
N GLN A 57 0.35 0.21 -5.19
CA GLN A 57 1.02 -1.07 -4.93
C GLN A 57 0.15 -2.05 -4.14
N SER A 58 -1.11 -1.71 -3.90
CA SER A 58 -2.06 -2.52 -3.13
C SER A 58 -3.19 -3.00 -4.02
N ILE A 59 -3.53 -4.28 -3.94
CA ILE A 59 -4.66 -4.91 -4.64
C ILE A 59 -5.40 -5.75 -3.61
N ILE A 60 -6.60 -5.32 -3.25
CA ILE A 60 -7.38 -5.93 -2.17
C ILE A 60 -8.69 -6.48 -2.73
N ILE A 61 -8.97 -7.72 -2.40
CA ILE A 61 -10.22 -8.42 -2.67
C ILE A 61 -10.86 -8.71 -1.32
N ALA A 62 -11.93 -7.96 -0.99
CA ALA A 62 -12.68 -8.18 0.23
C ALA A 62 -13.44 -9.51 0.16
N LYS A 63 -13.45 -10.26 1.26
CA LYS A 63 -14.21 -11.49 1.47
C LYS A 63 -15.02 -11.42 2.75
N LYS A 64 -15.98 -12.31 2.91
CA LYS A 64 -16.82 -12.39 4.13
C LYS A 64 -15.97 -12.55 5.40
N ASP A 65 -14.92 -13.35 5.33
CA ASP A 65 -14.08 -13.72 6.48
C ASP A 65 -12.67 -13.13 6.38
N GLY A 66 -12.53 -11.92 5.81
CA GLY A 66 -11.25 -11.22 5.69
C GLY A 66 -11.00 -10.70 4.27
N TRP A 67 -9.76 -10.72 3.83
CA TRP A 67 -9.34 -10.22 2.54
C TRP A 67 -8.27 -11.12 1.91
N LEU A 68 -8.14 -11.02 0.60
CA LEU A 68 -7.05 -11.59 -0.19
C LEU A 68 -6.38 -10.51 -1.02
N GLY A 69 -5.14 -10.73 -1.40
CA GLY A 69 -4.42 -9.86 -2.29
C GLY A 69 -3.10 -9.35 -1.71
N ARG A 70 -2.76 -8.12 -2.06
CA ARG A 70 -1.51 -7.48 -1.65
C ARG A 70 -1.79 -6.13 -1.01
N LEU A 71 -1.24 -5.92 0.17
CA LEU A 71 -1.25 -4.66 0.90
C LEU A 71 0.18 -4.14 1.02
N SER A 72 0.43 -2.92 0.57
CA SER A 72 1.73 -2.25 0.70
C SER A 72 1.59 -0.96 1.49
N PHE A 73 2.47 -0.72 2.44
CA PHE A 73 2.50 0.51 3.22
C PHE A 73 3.92 0.85 3.70
N THR A 74 4.09 2.08 4.14
CA THR A 74 5.31 2.54 4.83
C THR A 74 4.99 2.92 6.28
N THR A 75 5.98 2.79 7.14
CA THR A 75 5.94 3.25 8.54
C THR A 75 7.24 3.96 8.89
N SER A 76 7.22 4.79 9.93
CA SER A 76 8.42 5.43 10.49
C SER A 76 9.26 4.47 11.35
N GLU A 77 8.70 3.32 11.71
CA GLU A 77 9.37 2.34 12.57
C GLU A 77 10.46 1.58 11.81
N SER A 78 11.53 1.21 12.51
CA SER A 78 12.60 0.39 11.94
C SER A 78 12.11 -1.02 11.58
N GLN A 79 12.84 -1.68 10.70
CA GLN A 79 12.56 -3.06 10.28
C GLN A 79 12.42 -4.01 11.48
N LEU A 80 13.28 -3.90 12.48
CA LEU A 80 13.25 -4.76 13.67
C LEU A 80 11.98 -4.53 14.51
N ILE A 81 11.59 -3.28 14.71
CA ILE A 81 10.37 -2.95 15.47
C ILE A 81 9.13 -3.49 14.74
N VAL A 82 9.06 -3.33 13.42
CA VAL A 82 7.95 -3.85 12.60
C VAL A 82 7.93 -5.38 12.60
N TYR A 83 9.10 -6.02 12.54
CA TYR A 83 9.22 -7.48 12.63
C TYR A 83 8.69 -7.99 13.97
N ASP A 84 9.12 -7.40 15.09
CA ASP A 84 8.65 -7.79 16.44
C ASP A 84 7.16 -7.50 16.62
N PHE A 85 6.63 -6.41 16.03
CA PHE A 85 5.21 -6.10 16.03
C PHE A 85 4.41 -7.26 15.41
N PHE A 86 4.70 -7.68 14.19
CA PHE A 86 3.96 -8.77 13.54
C PHE A 86 4.11 -10.10 14.29
N ARG A 87 5.30 -10.39 14.77
CA ARG A 87 5.59 -11.60 15.54
C ARG A 87 4.75 -11.71 16.80
N ASN A 88 4.49 -10.58 17.48
CA ASN A 88 3.72 -10.52 18.72
C ASN A 88 2.21 -10.38 18.49
N GLU A 89 1.80 -9.66 17.45
CA GLU A 89 0.38 -9.32 17.24
C GLU A 89 -0.37 -10.37 16.41
N LEU A 90 0.21 -10.91 15.34
CA LEU A 90 -0.46 -11.87 14.45
C LEU A 90 -1.07 -13.09 15.16
N PRO A 91 -0.39 -13.70 16.17
CA PRO A 91 -0.99 -14.81 16.91
C PRO A 91 -2.29 -14.44 17.62
N LYS A 92 -2.47 -13.19 18.05
CA LYS A 92 -3.69 -12.71 18.72
C LYS A 92 -4.90 -12.64 17.76
N PHE A 93 -4.62 -12.59 16.44
CA PHE A 93 -5.62 -12.60 15.37
C PHE A 93 -5.83 -14.01 14.79
N GLY A 94 -5.28 -15.05 15.42
CA GLY A 94 -5.43 -16.43 14.99
C GLY A 94 -4.46 -16.89 13.90
N TRP A 95 -3.48 -16.06 13.55
CA TRP A 95 -2.44 -16.43 12.60
C TRP A 95 -1.36 -17.28 13.27
N LYS A 96 -1.09 -18.44 12.70
CA LYS A 96 -0.05 -19.38 13.17
C LYS A 96 1.21 -19.21 12.33
N LYS A 97 2.34 -19.02 12.99
CA LYS A 97 3.64 -18.87 12.31
C LYS A 97 4.05 -20.18 11.65
N ILE A 98 4.49 -20.09 10.40
CA ILE A 98 5.04 -21.19 9.61
C ILE A 98 6.56 -21.08 9.53
N SER A 99 7.06 -19.91 9.16
CA SER A 99 8.49 -19.65 9.04
C SER A 99 8.81 -18.17 9.22
N GLU A 100 10.04 -17.89 9.57
CA GLU A 100 10.57 -16.52 9.66
C GLU A 100 12.04 -16.48 9.25
N ILE A 101 12.43 -15.41 8.58
CA ILE A 101 13.81 -15.10 8.23
C ILE A 101 14.01 -13.62 8.56
N SER A 102 15.08 -13.32 9.29
CA SER A 102 15.50 -11.94 9.57
C SER A 102 16.92 -11.74 9.05
N SER A 103 17.09 -10.80 8.13
CA SER A 103 18.32 -10.43 7.46
C SER A 103 18.22 -8.95 7.07
N ASP A 104 18.88 -8.52 5.98
CA ASP A 104 18.74 -7.18 5.39
C ASP A 104 17.29 -6.85 4.97
N SER A 105 16.50 -7.88 4.68
CA SER A 105 15.05 -7.84 4.65
C SER A 105 14.50 -8.96 5.53
N SER A 106 13.37 -8.71 6.19
CA SER A 106 12.70 -9.74 7.00
C SER A 106 11.52 -10.34 6.24
N LEU A 107 11.35 -11.65 6.40
CA LEU A 107 10.23 -12.40 5.84
C LEU A 107 9.57 -13.20 6.96
N LEU A 108 8.26 -13.05 7.09
CA LEU A 108 7.42 -13.77 8.04
C LEU A 108 6.28 -14.45 7.27
N ASN A 109 6.09 -15.73 7.48
CA ASN A 109 5.02 -16.50 6.87
C ASN A 109 4.09 -17.06 7.95
N TYR A 110 2.79 -16.85 7.75
CA TYR A 110 1.73 -17.25 8.66
C TYR A 110 0.58 -17.93 7.93
N GLN A 111 -0.20 -18.72 8.66
CA GLN A 111 -1.41 -19.36 8.15
C GLN A 111 -2.57 -19.16 9.13
N ASN A 112 -3.74 -18.90 8.60
CA ASN A 112 -5.00 -18.85 9.34
C ASN A 112 -6.09 -19.58 8.55
N GLY A 113 -6.43 -20.79 8.96
CA GLY A 113 -7.30 -21.68 8.18
C GLY A 113 -6.69 -22.00 6.82
N ILE A 114 -7.42 -21.72 5.75
CA ILE A 114 -6.98 -21.89 4.36
C ILE A 114 -6.18 -20.69 3.83
N ARG A 115 -6.07 -19.61 4.60
CA ARG A 115 -5.34 -18.40 4.17
C ARG A 115 -3.88 -18.47 4.59
N PHE A 116 -3.02 -18.08 3.68
CA PHE A 116 -1.59 -17.95 3.88
C PHE A 116 -1.19 -16.49 3.73
N ALA A 117 -0.44 -15.97 4.69
CA ALA A 117 0.09 -14.62 4.67
C ALA A 117 1.62 -14.64 4.60
N SER A 118 2.17 -13.87 3.67
CA SER A 118 3.60 -13.59 3.56
C SER A 118 3.84 -12.11 3.80
N ILE A 119 4.65 -11.76 4.79
CA ILE A 119 4.97 -10.39 5.16
C ILE A 119 6.45 -10.16 4.88
N GLN A 120 6.75 -9.23 4.00
CA GLN A 120 8.10 -8.79 3.68
C GLN A 120 8.31 -7.40 4.24
N ILE A 121 9.41 -7.19 4.96
CA ILE A 121 9.75 -5.93 5.60
C ILE A 121 11.12 -5.50 5.08
N PHE A 122 11.16 -4.32 4.47
CA PHE A 122 12.34 -3.71 3.90
C PHE A 122 12.69 -2.44 4.67
N GLU A 123 13.94 -2.28 5.04
CA GLU A 123 14.42 -1.02 5.59
C GLU A 123 14.46 0.07 4.50
N LYS A 124 14.08 1.28 4.85
CA LYS A 124 14.19 2.44 3.95
C LYS A 124 15.54 3.11 4.11
N THR A 125 16.04 3.70 3.04
CA THR A 125 17.38 4.29 2.95
C THR A 125 17.67 5.36 4.00
N LEU A 126 16.66 6.14 4.41
CA LEU A 126 16.84 7.22 5.40
C LEU A 126 16.37 6.79 6.78
N PHE A 127 15.10 6.42 6.91
CA PHE A 127 14.50 5.90 8.15
C PHE A 127 13.16 5.23 7.85
N GLY A 128 12.73 4.37 8.77
CA GLY A 128 11.47 3.65 8.67
C GLY A 128 11.55 2.43 7.78
N SER A 129 10.41 1.81 7.54
CA SER A 129 10.30 0.57 6.79
C SER A 129 9.21 0.64 5.73
N LYS A 130 9.36 -0.17 4.69
CA LYS A 130 8.31 -0.53 3.75
C LYS A 130 7.88 -1.96 4.02
N VAL A 131 6.59 -2.18 4.09
CA VAL A 131 6.00 -3.49 4.33
C VAL A 131 5.15 -3.89 3.14
N LEU A 132 5.29 -5.14 2.74
CA LEU A 132 4.48 -5.79 1.73
C LEU A 132 3.86 -7.04 2.33
N ILE A 133 2.54 -7.08 2.41
CA ILE A 133 1.77 -8.22 2.88
C ILE A 133 1.04 -8.82 1.69
N SER A 134 1.21 -10.11 1.48
CA SER A 134 0.45 -10.86 0.47
C SER A 134 -0.36 -11.94 1.18
N VAL A 135 -1.67 -11.93 0.99
CA VAL A 135 -2.59 -12.94 1.54
C VAL A 135 -3.23 -13.71 0.39
N THR A 136 -3.10 -15.01 0.43
CA THR A 136 -3.65 -15.95 -0.57
C THR A 136 -4.41 -17.07 0.12
N GLU A 137 -5.24 -17.79 -0.62
CA GLU A 137 -5.81 -19.07 -0.18
C GLU A 137 -4.94 -20.21 -0.70
N VAL A 138 -4.77 -21.22 0.14
CA VAL A 138 -4.14 -22.51 -0.22
C VAL A 138 -5.22 -23.58 -0.25
N GLU A 139 -5.17 -24.41 -1.29
CA GLU A 139 -6.05 -25.57 -1.45
C GLU A 139 -5.63 -26.71 -0.52
#